data_5b8fb82633508fc05e04cbc9a58ce53c
#
_entry.id   5b8fb82633508fc05e04cbc9a58ce53c
#
_cell.length_a   1.000
_cell.length_b   1.000
_cell.length_c   1.000
_cell.angle_alpha   90.00
_cell.angle_beta   90.00
_cell.angle_gamma   90.00
#
_symmetry.space_group_name_H-M   'P 1'
#
loop_
_entity.id
_entity.type
_entity.pdbx_description
1 polymer ?
#
loop_
_entity_poly.entity_id
_entity_poly.type
_entity_poly.pdbx_seq_one_letter_code
_entity_poly.pdbx_strand_id
1 'polypeptide(L)'
;MKRLLYGLCTLLTVATILRTAAQPAETPPTPAPGSAAAAATTSTTPTSAFEKRPVALERDFGRLYGTLTVPARGAETAVLLIAGSGPTDRDGNNRLGIRSDCYRLLAEELTAAGYAVLRYDKRAIGSSVLDDPTQLPELTLDQYIDDAAALADYLAGEGFRRVVLAGHSEGALIASVAAQRSPAVAGIISLCGAGYPIDEVLRLQLAGQLVPAHMELFVEVEQIIAALKRGERVDMTYHTQGLQALFNSGVQPFIISQMRYDPRQELRKAQVPALIVGGGNDLQVPADNVEALAAARRDARKCIIPGMAHTLKACAETTLEGQLHTAYGDPTLPLAPGLVQAITEFLGGL
;
A
#
# COMPACT_ATOMS: atom_id res chain seq x y z
N MET A 1 -15.86 -7.50 23.27
CA MET A 1 -16.15 -6.52 22.24
C MET A 1 -14.94 -5.66 21.82
N LYS A 2 -14.12 -5.06 22.71
CA LYS A 2 -12.94 -4.26 22.32
C LYS A 2 -11.84 -5.05 21.59
N ARG A 3 -11.63 -6.34 21.87
CA ARG A 3 -10.61 -7.19 21.21
C ARG A 3 -10.95 -7.59 19.75
N LEU A 4 -12.23 -7.57 19.35
CA LEU A 4 -12.65 -7.83 17.97
C LEU A 4 -12.24 -6.70 16.99
N LEU A 5 -12.01 -5.49 17.48
CA LEU A 5 -11.67 -4.33 16.66
C LEU A 5 -10.20 -4.32 16.17
N TYR A 6 -9.28 -4.96 16.85
CA TYR A 6 -7.85 -4.80 16.60
C TYR A 6 -7.26 -5.79 15.57
N GLY A 7 -7.81 -6.99 15.45
CA GLY A 7 -7.41 -7.96 14.41
C GLY A 7 -7.92 -7.62 13.00
N LEU A 8 -8.84 -6.68 12.91
CA LEU A 8 -9.49 -6.24 11.67
C LEU A 8 -8.74 -5.11 10.94
N CYS A 9 -7.54 -4.69 11.38
CA CYS A 9 -6.89 -3.50 10.83
C CYS A 9 -6.65 -3.56 9.32
N THR A 10 -6.42 -4.73 8.75
CA THR A 10 -6.27 -4.89 7.29
C THR A 10 -7.63 -4.87 6.57
N LEU A 11 -8.70 -5.30 7.21
CA LEU A 11 -10.06 -5.40 6.64
C LEU A 11 -10.98 -4.23 7.05
N LEU A 12 -10.84 -3.70 8.26
CA LEU A 12 -11.49 -2.45 8.68
C LEU A 12 -11.10 -1.27 7.78
N THR A 13 -9.91 -1.32 7.20
CA THR A 13 -9.47 -0.32 6.23
C THR A 13 -10.32 -0.37 4.96
N VAL A 14 -10.71 -1.54 4.48
CA VAL A 14 -11.57 -1.67 3.28
C VAL A 14 -13.01 -1.22 3.59
N ALA A 15 -13.58 -1.62 4.73
CA ALA A 15 -14.93 -1.25 5.12
C ALA A 15 -15.08 0.26 5.45
N THR A 16 -14.01 0.92 5.90
CA THR A 16 -14.06 2.34 6.29
C THR A 16 -13.84 3.28 5.10
N ILE A 17 -13.19 2.84 4.01
CA ILE A 17 -13.07 3.61 2.76
C ILE A 17 -14.45 4.08 2.28
N LEU A 18 -15.46 3.22 2.37
CA LEU A 18 -16.80 3.50 1.86
C LEU A 18 -17.64 4.42 2.75
N ARG A 19 -17.32 4.52 4.05
CA ARG A 19 -18.01 5.45 4.96
C ARG A 19 -17.51 6.89 4.85
N THR A 20 -16.23 7.12 4.54
CA THR A 20 -15.66 8.48 4.47
C THR A 20 -15.92 9.17 3.12
N ALA A 21 -16.14 8.41 2.05
CA ALA A 21 -16.48 8.97 0.75
C ALA A 21 -17.93 9.51 0.65
N ALA A 22 -18.80 9.14 1.59
CA ALA A 22 -20.20 9.60 1.66
C ALA A 22 -20.39 10.90 2.47
N GLN A 23 -19.34 11.49 3.03
CA GLN A 23 -19.44 12.81 3.69
C GLN A 23 -19.09 13.91 2.69
N PRO A 24 -19.94 14.95 2.56
CA PRO A 24 -19.62 16.12 1.73
C PRO A 24 -18.34 16.78 2.26
N ALA A 25 -17.49 17.19 1.34
CA ALA A 25 -16.27 17.91 1.64
C ALA A 25 -16.57 19.17 2.45
N GLU A 26 -16.12 19.24 3.69
CA GLU A 26 -16.06 20.50 4.42
C GLU A 26 -15.13 21.45 3.67
N THR A 27 -15.66 22.58 3.27
CA THR A 27 -14.90 23.67 2.66
C THR A 27 -13.75 24.11 3.59
N PRO A 28 -12.53 24.24 3.08
CA PRO A 28 -11.43 24.75 3.90
C PRO A 28 -11.73 26.19 4.34
N PRO A 29 -11.35 26.57 5.56
CA PRO A 29 -11.56 27.93 6.05
C PRO A 29 -10.79 28.93 5.18
N THR A 30 -11.46 29.98 4.77
CA THR A 30 -10.91 31.13 4.05
C THR A 30 -9.80 31.80 4.88
N PRO A 31 -8.60 32.03 4.34
CA PRO A 31 -7.58 32.75 5.07
C PRO A 31 -7.99 34.22 5.25
N ALA A 32 -7.91 34.72 6.47
CA ALA A 32 -8.12 36.12 6.81
C ALA A 32 -7.04 37.03 6.18
N PRO A 33 -7.37 38.22 5.73
CA PRO A 33 -6.38 39.17 5.20
C PRO A 33 -5.61 39.83 6.36
N GLY A 34 -4.30 39.61 6.41
CA GLY A 34 -3.43 40.17 7.42
C GLY A 34 -2.09 40.62 6.87
N SER A 35 -1.99 41.94 6.64
CA SER A 35 -0.85 42.82 6.80
C SER A 35 0.48 42.48 6.12
N ALA A 36 0.84 43.38 5.18
CA ALA A 36 2.14 43.50 4.52
C ALA A 36 3.22 44.09 5.46
N ALA A 37 4.46 43.80 5.05
CA ALA A 37 5.74 44.47 5.32
C ALA A 37 6.61 43.83 6.42
N ALA A 38 7.71 43.18 5.97
CA ALA A 38 9.05 43.51 6.46
C ALA A 38 10.14 42.70 5.70
N ALA A 39 11.09 43.45 5.18
CA ALA A 39 12.53 43.19 5.04
C ALA A 39 13.00 41.90 4.33
N ALA A 40 13.55 42.09 3.15
CA ALA A 40 14.45 41.17 2.45
C ALA A 40 15.71 40.91 3.29
N THR A 41 15.77 39.81 3.94
CA THR A 41 17.01 39.14 4.33
C THR A 41 17.27 38.06 3.30
N THR A 42 18.38 38.17 2.58
CA THR A 42 18.91 37.13 1.70
C THR A 42 19.28 35.90 2.54
N SER A 43 18.30 35.06 2.79
CA SER A 43 18.48 33.70 3.32
C SER A 43 18.91 32.82 2.16
N THR A 44 20.16 32.43 2.13
CA THR A 44 20.63 31.28 1.34
C THR A 44 19.88 30.08 1.82
N THR A 45 18.78 29.77 1.14
CA THR A 45 18.03 28.49 1.35
C THR A 45 19.02 27.36 1.07
N PRO A 46 19.22 26.40 1.97
CA PRO A 46 20.01 25.22 1.66
C PRO A 46 19.38 24.57 0.44
N THR A 47 20.18 24.41 -0.62
CA THR A 47 19.76 23.71 -1.85
C THR A 47 19.28 22.33 -1.42
N SER A 48 17.98 22.06 -1.53
CA SER A 48 17.42 20.77 -1.19
C SER A 48 18.17 19.69 -2.00
N ALA A 49 18.64 18.65 -1.35
CA ALA A 49 19.41 17.59 -1.99
C ALA A 49 18.64 16.87 -3.13
N PHE A 50 17.35 17.16 -3.27
CA PHE A 50 16.45 16.62 -4.30
C PHE A 50 15.30 17.60 -4.61
N GLU A 51 14.73 17.44 -5.79
CA GLU A 51 13.55 18.17 -6.25
C GLU A 51 12.28 17.33 -5.96
N LYS A 52 11.18 18.00 -5.58
CA LYS A 52 9.83 17.40 -5.48
C LYS A 52 8.98 17.95 -6.61
N ARG A 53 8.52 17.08 -7.51
CA ARG A 53 7.64 17.40 -8.64
C ARG A 53 6.24 16.83 -8.37
N PRO A 54 5.18 17.64 -8.44
CA PRO A 54 3.82 17.13 -8.45
C PRO A 54 3.58 16.34 -9.75
N VAL A 55 2.91 15.20 -9.63
CA VAL A 55 2.48 14.38 -10.78
C VAL A 55 0.97 14.34 -10.80
N ALA A 56 0.39 14.50 -11.98
CA ALA A 56 -1.03 14.32 -12.24
C ALA A 56 -1.18 13.52 -13.53
N LEU A 57 -1.72 12.30 -13.43
CA LEU A 57 -1.96 11.42 -14.57
C LEU A 57 -3.46 11.32 -14.83
N GLU A 58 -3.90 11.79 -16.00
CA GLU A 58 -5.28 11.63 -16.46
C GLU A 58 -5.59 10.18 -16.75
N ARG A 59 -6.74 9.73 -16.29
CA ARG A 59 -7.29 8.40 -16.51
C ARG A 59 -8.76 8.52 -16.94
N ASP A 60 -9.31 7.44 -17.44
CA ASP A 60 -10.72 7.35 -17.87
C ASP A 60 -11.75 7.57 -16.74
N PHE A 61 -11.33 7.41 -15.51
CA PHE A 61 -12.18 7.57 -14.31
C PHE A 61 -12.00 8.91 -13.59
N GLY A 62 -11.03 9.74 -14.01
CA GLY A 62 -10.59 10.94 -13.33
C GLY A 62 -9.08 11.08 -13.33
N ARG A 63 -8.49 11.42 -12.18
CA ARG A 63 -7.08 11.76 -12.14
C ARG A 63 -6.35 11.12 -10.94
N LEU A 64 -5.16 10.56 -11.22
CA LEU A 64 -4.21 10.13 -10.20
C LEU A 64 -3.24 11.26 -9.86
N TYR A 65 -3.02 11.48 -8.57
CA TYR A 65 -2.04 12.46 -8.07
C TYR A 65 -0.89 11.77 -7.35
N GLY A 66 0.32 12.28 -7.59
CA GLY A 66 1.53 11.76 -7.00
C GLY A 66 2.56 12.85 -6.68
N THR A 67 3.64 12.43 -6.08
CA THR A 67 4.84 13.24 -5.84
C THR A 67 6.05 12.45 -6.32
N LEU A 68 6.74 12.97 -7.33
CA LEU A 68 8.00 12.45 -7.82
C LEU A 68 9.14 13.21 -7.14
N THR A 69 9.99 12.49 -6.40
CA THR A 69 11.24 13.03 -5.86
C THR A 69 12.39 12.62 -6.76
N VAL A 70 13.24 13.59 -7.16
CA VAL A 70 14.34 13.35 -8.08
C VAL A 70 15.63 13.93 -7.47
N PRO A 71 16.74 13.17 -7.44
CA PRO A 71 18.02 13.68 -6.99
C PRO A 71 18.46 14.90 -7.84
N ALA A 72 19.11 15.90 -7.24
CA ALA A 72 19.56 17.09 -7.95
C ALA A 72 20.47 16.79 -9.16
N ARG A 73 21.21 15.67 -9.12
CA ARG A 73 22.03 15.17 -10.23
C ARG A 73 21.28 14.35 -11.28
N GLY A 74 19.95 14.22 -11.14
CA GLY A 74 19.13 13.30 -11.95
C GLY A 74 19.23 11.83 -11.48
N ALA A 75 18.46 10.96 -12.12
CA ALA A 75 18.48 9.53 -11.90
C ALA A 75 18.17 8.77 -13.20
N GLU A 76 18.79 7.61 -13.43
CA GLU A 76 18.45 6.73 -14.54
C GLU A 76 17.32 5.75 -14.17
N THR A 77 17.19 5.44 -12.87
CA THR A 77 16.21 4.49 -12.33
C THR A 77 15.17 5.24 -11.51
N ALA A 78 13.91 4.98 -11.80
CA ALA A 78 12.78 5.42 -11.00
C ALA A 78 12.13 4.25 -10.28
N VAL A 79 11.75 4.47 -9.02
CA VAL A 79 10.97 3.52 -8.21
C VAL A 79 9.55 4.06 -8.10
N LEU A 80 8.56 3.27 -8.53
CA LEU A 80 7.15 3.52 -8.25
C LEU A 80 6.77 2.83 -6.94
N LEU A 81 6.44 3.60 -5.92
CA LEU A 81 6.03 3.08 -4.62
C LEU A 81 4.51 2.93 -4.58
N ILE A 82 4.04 1.69 -4.41
CA ILE A 82 2.62 1.31 -4.43
C ILE A 82 2.18 1.01 -3.01
N ALA A 83 1.23 1.79 -2.50
CA ALA A 83 0.71 1.67 -1.14
C ALA A 83 -0.03 0.34 -0.91
N GLY A 84 -0.05 -0.11 0.36
CA GLY A 84 -0.81 -1.25 0.83
C GLY A 84 -2.34 -1.02 0.81
N SER A 85 -3.08 -1.97 1.39
CA SER A 85 -4.55 -1.92 1.45
C SER A 85 -5.07 -0.71 2.23
N GLY A 86 -6.34 -0.38 1.97
CA GLY A 86 -7.04 0.67 2.66
C GLY A 86 -6.80 2.10 2.15
N PRO A 87 -7.34 3.12 2.86
CA PRO A 87 -7.28 4.52 2.45
C PRO A 87 -5.93 5.17 2.78
N THR A 88 -4.84 4.44 2.55
CA THR A 88 -3.49 4.90 2.82
C THR A 88 -3.01 5.80 1.68
N ASP A 89 -2.65 7.04 2.03
CA ASP A 89 -2.16 8.03 1.09
C ASP A 89 -0.71 7.76 0.65
N ARG A 90 -0.23 8.60 -0.26
CA ARG A 90 1.13 8.51 -0.83
C ARG A 90 2.26 8.63 0.18
N ASP A 91 1.98 9.12 1.39
CA ASP A 91 2.98 9.30 2.44
C ASP A 91 2.97 8.15 3.47
N GLY A 92 1.97 7.27 3.39
CA GLY A 92 1.80 6.15 4.31
C GLY A 92 0.90 6.48 5.50
N ASN A 93 0.03 7.48 5.34
CA ASN A 93 -0.88 7.97 6.38
C ASN A 93 -2.34 7.71 6.00
N ASN A 94 -3.24 7.80 6.99
CA ASN A 94 -4.68 7.77 6.73
C ASN A 94 -5.47 8.53 7.80
N ARG A 95 -6.75 8.81 7.49
CA ARG A 95 -7.66 9.51 8.40
C ARG A 95 -8.12 8.64 9.58
N LEU A 96 -7.76 7.35 9.63
CA LEU A 96 -8.12 6.41 10.68
C LEU A 96 -7.12 6.36 11.83
N GLY A 97 -6.09 7.22 11.81
CA GLY A 97 -5.12 7.37 12.87
C GLY A 97 -3.71 6.86 12.52
N ILE A 98 -3.49 6.31 11.33
CA ILE A 98 -2.14 5.98 10.90
C ILE A 98 -1.42 7.26 10.48
N ARG A 99 -0.28 7.50 11.12
CA ARG A 99 0.63 8.64 10.89
C ARG A 99 2.07 8.15 10.86
N SER A 100 2.36 7.25 9.95
CA SER A 100 3.67 6.61 9.89
C SER A 100 4.68 7.38 9.05
N ASP A 101 4.23 8.11 8.01
CA ASP A 101 5.08 8.72 7.00
C ASP A 101 6.07 7.74 6.33
N CYS A 102 5.83 6.45 6.44
CA CYS A 102 6.81 5.43 6.05
C CYS A 102 7.17 5.51 4.56
N TYR A 103 6.22 5.82 3.69
CA TYR A 103 6.50 5.94 2.25
C TYR A 103 7.21 7.24 1.92
N ARG A 104 6.91 8.32 2.62
CA ARG A 104 7.64 9.58 2.47
C ARG A 104 9.10 9.41 2.89
N LEU A 105 9.34 8.80 4.06
CA LEU A 105 10.68 8.52 4.56
C LEU A 105 11.47 7.63 3.60
N LEU A 106 10.85 6.53 3.12
CA LEU A 106 11.49 5.62 2.18
C LEU A 106 11.85 6.33 0.86
N ALA A 107 10.96 7.17 0.34
CA ALA A 107 11.22 7.91 -0.87
C ALA A 107 12.36 8.92 -0.70
N GLU A 108 12.41 9.63 0.42
CA GLU A 108 13.45 10.61 0.70
C GLU A 108 14.83 9.93 0.85
N GLU A 109 14.92 8.78 1.53
CA GLU A 109 16.17 8.03 1.68
C GLU A 109 16.63 7.40 0.36
N LEU A 110 15.74 6.82 -0.44
CA LEU A 110 16.08 6.30 -1.76
C LEU A 110 16.50 7.42 -2.72
N THR A 111 15.88 8.61 -2.60
CA THR A 111 16.28 9.77 -3.41
C THR A 111 17.66 10.29 -3.03
N ALA A 112 17.98 10.31 -1.73
CA ALA A 112 19.32 10.63 -1.25
C ALA A 112 20.37 9.61 -1.75
N ALA A 113 19.98 8.33 -1.90
CA ALA A 113 20.82 7.28 -2.47
C ALA A 113 20.96 7.37 -4.00
N GLY A 114 20.24 8.25 -4.68
CA GLY A 114 20.42 8.52 -6.12
C GLY A 114 19.32 7.96 -7.03
N TYR A 115 18.19 7.53 -6.51
CA TYR A 115 17.05 7.00 -7.25
C TYR A 115 15.91 8.01 -7.29
N ALA A 116 15.21 8.14 -8.42
CA ALA A 116 13.95 8.88 -8.43
C ALA A 116 12.85 8.01 -7.80
N VAL A 117 11.91 8.63 -7.06
CA VAL A 117 10.82 7.88 -6.44
C VAL A 117 9.49 8.59 -6.67
N LEU A 118 8.55 7.90 -7.31
CA LEU A 118 7.17 8.33 -7.44
C LEU A 118 6.31 7.64 -6.38
N ARG A 119 5.67 8.43 -5.54
CA ARG A 119 4.61 8.02 -4.61
C ARG A 119 3.31 8.59 -5.10
N TYR A 120 2.23 7.81 -5.09
CA TYR A 120 0.93 8.29 -5.57
C TYR A 120 -0.19 7.86 -4.64
N ASP A 121 -1.27 8.62 -4.65
CA ASP A 121 -2.52 8.24 -4.03
C ASP A 121 -3.25 7.28 -4.97
N LYS A 122 -3.62 6.11 -4.49
CA LYS A 122 -4.43 5.18 -5.28
C LYS A 122 -5.78 5.82 -5.64
N ARG A 123 -6.45 5.30 -6.65
CA ARG A 123 -7.79 5.72 -7.10
C ARG A 123 -8.74 5.90 -5.91
N ALA A 124 -9.41 7.03 -5.83
CA ALA A 124 -10.32 7.44 -4.75
C ALA A 124 -9.66 7.63 -3.36
N ILE A 125 -8.33 7.72 -3.27
CA ILE A 125 -7.58 7.94 -2.03
C ILE A 125 -6.86 9.28 -2.09
N GLY A 126 -6.71 9.95 -0.95
CA GLY A 126 -5.95 11.19 -0.81
C GLY A 126 -6.43 12.29 -1.76
N SER A 127 -5.57 12.70 -2.67
CA SER A 127 -5.89 13.70 -3.70
C SER A 127 -6.43 13.10 -5.00
N SER A 128 -6.31 11.77 -5.20
CA SER A 128 -6.81 11.10 -6.40
C SER A 128 -8.31 10.90 -6.32
N VAL A 129 -9.04 11.47 -7.27
CA VAL A 129 -10.51 11.55 -7.26
C VAL A 129 -11.13 10.81 -8.43
N LEU A 130 -12.36 10.35 -8.24
CA LEU A 130 -13.22 9.85 -9.30
C LEU A 130 -14.06 10.99 -9.84
N ASP A 131 -14.19 11.10 -11.16
CA ASP A 131 -15.13 12.04 -11.81
C ASP A 131 -16.58 11.67 -11.49
N ASP A 132 -16.84 10.36 -11.36
CA ASP A 132 -18.13 9.82 -10.92
C ASP A 132 -17.96 9.04 -9.60
N PRO A 133 -18.27 9.63 -8.43
CA PRO A 133 -18.16 8.96 -7.14
C PRO A 133 -19.07 7.72 -6.98
N THR A 134 -20.09 7.54 -7.83
CA THR A 134 -20.97 6.38 -7.77
C THR A 134 -20.27 5.09 -8.17
N GLN A 135 -19.11 5.18 -8.82
CA GLN A 135 -18.28 4.03 -9.18
C GLN A 135 -17.46 3.47 -8.00
N LEU A 136 -17.38 4.20 -6.87
CA LEU A 136 -16.59 3.78 -5.71
C LEU A 136 -16.95 2.37 -5.19
N PRO A 137 -18.23 1.96 -5.08
CA PRO A 137 -18.60 0.61 -4.64
C PRO A 137 -18.27 -0.51 -5.65
N GLU A 138 -17.89 -0.16 -6.86
CA GLU A 138 -17.56 -1.12 -7.94
C GLU A 138 -16.05 -1.17 -8.20
N LEU A 139 -15.24 -0.57 -7.33
CA LEU A 139 -13.79 -0.65 -7.46
C LEU A 139 -13.29 -2.09 -7.33
N THR A 140 -12.29 -2.40 -8.14
CA THR A 140 -11.64 -3.72 -8.18
C THR A 140 -10.13 -3.58 -8.05
N LEU A 141 -9.45 -4.66 -7.66
CA LEU A 141 -7.99 -4.71 -7.63
C LEU A 141 -7.39 -4.53 -9.04
N ASP A 142 -8.07 -5.01 -10.09
CA ASP A 142 -7.61 -4.86 -11.49
C ASP A 142 -7.42 -3.40 -11.87
N GLN A 143 -8.30 -2.51 -11.41
CA GLN A 143 -8.19 -1.08 -11.66
C GLN A 143 -6.95 -0.46 -11.00
N TYR A 144 -6.61 -0.90 -9.79
CA TYR A 144 -5.36 -0.47 -9.12
C TYR A 144 -4.12 -1.01 -9.83
N ILE A 145 -4.20 -2.22 -10.37
CA ILE A 145 -3.13 -2.82 -11.17
C ILE A 145 -2.92 -2.02 -12.47
N ASP A 146 -3.99 -1.66 -13.18
CA ASP A 146 -3.92 -0.87 -14.41
C ASP A 146 -3.38 0.54 -14.15
N ASP A 147 -3.72 1.13 -13.01
CA ASP A 147 -3.17 2.43 -12.61
C ASP A 147 -1.67 2.35 -12.34
N ALA A 148 -1.21 1.30 -11.66
CA ALA A 148 0.22 1.09 -11.40
C ALA A 148 1.01 0.84 -12.69
N ALA A 149 0.46 0.06 -13.64
CA ALA A 149 1.07 -0.14 -14.96
C ALA A 149 1.15 1.17 -15.75
N ALA A 150 0.09 1.96 -15.77
CA ALA A 150 0.08 3.26 -16.44
C ALA A 150 1.07 4.28 -15.82
N LEU A 151 1.26 4.25 -14.50
CA LEU A 151 2.27 5.08 -13.84
C LEU A 151 3.69 4.60 -14.15
N ALA A 152 3.90 3.29 -14.35
CA ALA A 152 5.19 2.77 -14.82
C ALA A 152 5.49 3.26 -16.23
N ASP A 153 4.52 3.20 -17.15
CA ASP A 153 4.65 3.71 -18.52
C ASP A 153 4.87 5.24 -18.52
N TYR A 154 4.18 5.98 -17.64
CA TYR A 154 4.41 7.41 -17.44
C TYR A 154 5.87 7.70 -17.06
N LEU A 155 6.43 6.97 -16.09
CA LEU A 155 7.84 7.15 -15.68
C LEU A 155 8.81 6.85 -16.83
N ALA A 156 8.56 5.83 -17.62
CA ALA A 156 9.37 5.55 -18.81
C ALA A 156 9.25 6.70 -19.84
N GLY A 157 8.06 7.28 -20.01
CA GLY A 157 7.81 8.46 -20.84
C GLY A 157 8.53 9.73 -20.35
N GLU A 158 8.75 9.86 -19.03
CA GLU A 158 9.57 10.93 -18.43
C GLU A 158 11.09 10.74 -18.66
N GLY A 159 11.49 9.65 -19.31
CA GLY A 159 12.88 9.39 -19.71
C GLY A 159 13.69 8.54 -18.71
N PHE A 160 13.06 7.95 -17.69
CA PHE A 160 13.75 6.99 -16.82
C PHE A 160 14.03 5.69 -17.59
N ARG A 161 15.30 5.27 -17.59
CA ARG A 161 15.74 4.07 -18.32
C ARG A 161 15.27 2.78 -17.69
N ARG A 162 15.08 2.78 -16.38
CA ARG A 162 14.61 1.64 -15.60
C ARG A 162 13.51 2.09 -14.66
N VAL A 163 12.39 1.39 -14.68
CA VAL A 163 11.28 1.58 -13.73
C VAL A 163 11.16 0.34 -12.87
N VAL A 164 11.19 0.50 -11.55
CA VAL A 164 11.07 -0.59 -10.59
C VAL A 164 9.80 -0.38 -9.76
N LEU A 165 8.97 -1.40 -9.64
CA LEU A 165 7.77 -1.34 -8.83
C LEU A 165 8.07 -1.82 -7.41
N ALA A 166 7.97 -0.93 -6.43
CA ALA A 166 8.08 -1.26 -5.01
C ALA A 166 6.70 -1.26 -4.36
N GLY A 167 6.13 -2.44 -4.20
CA GLY A 167 4.79 -2.61 -3.62
C GLY A 167 4.85 -3.00 -2.15
N HIS A 168 4.12 -2.29 -1.30
CA HIS A 168 3.99 -2.60 0.12
C HIS A 168 2.69 -3.36 0.40
N SER A 169 2.77 -4.46 1.17
CA SER A 169 1.60 -5.24 1.56
C SER A 169 0.76 -5.67 0.34
N GLU A 170 -0.51 -5.29 0.22
CA GLU A 170 -1.35 -5.47 -0.99
C GLU A 170 -0.67 -4.92 -2.26
N GLY A 171 0.05 -3.80 -2.13
CA GLY A 171 0.80 -3.20 -3.22
C GLY A 171 1.84 -4.14 -3.84
N ALA A 172 2.34 -5.14 -3.11
CA ALA A 172 3.27 -6.15 -3.63
C ALA A 172 2.59 -7.07 -4.66
N LEU A 173 1.33 -7.45 -4.43
CA LEU A 173 0.52 -8.17 -5.41
C LEU A 173 0.25 -7.28 -6.63
N ILE A 174 -0.15 -6.01 -6.41
CA ILE A 174 -0.37 -5.04 -7.48
C ILE A 174 0.91 -4.90 -8.33
N ALA A 175 2.09 -4.74 -7.71
CA ALA A 175 3.37 -4.65 -8.41
C ALA A 175 3.66 -5.89 -9.25
N SER A 176 3.41 -7.09 -8.72
CA SER A 176 3.66 -8.35 -9.40
C SER A 176 2.79 -8.54 -10.66
N VAL A 177 1.55 -8.08 -10.63
CA VAL A 177 0.64 -8.16 -11.78
C VAL A 177 0.87 -6.99 -12.76
N ALA A 178 1.09 -5.78 -12.25
CA ALA A 178 1.38 -4.61 -13.10
C ALA A 178 2.66 -4.80 -13.93
N ALA A 179 3.69 -5.47 -13.37
CA ALA A 179 4.90 -5.82 -14.11
C ALA A 179 4.66 -6.78 -15.29
N GLN A 180 3.55 -7.50 -15.30
CA GLN A 180 3.16 -8.34 -16.45
C GLN A 180 2.39 -7.54 -17.52
N ARG A 181 1.87 -6.33 -17.16
CA ARG A 181 1.08 -5.47 -18.05
C ARG A 181 1.88 -4.34 -18.69
N SER A 182 3.00 -3.91 -18.05
CA SER A 182 3.85 -2.83 -18.55
C SER A 182 5.25 -3.34 -18.89
N PRO A 183 5.69 -3.23 -20.14
CA PRO A 183 7.05 -3.59 -20.55
C PRO A 183 8.11 -2.62 -20.04
N ALA A 184 7.72 -1.48 -19.48
CA ALA A 184 8.63 -0.51 -18.89
C ALA A 184 9.25 -1.00 -17.57
N VAL A 185 8.65 -2.01 -16.93
CA VAL A 185 9.08 -2.50 -15.62
C VAL A 185 10.35 -3.35 -15.75
N ALA A 186 11.39 -2.92 -15.04
CA ALA A 186 12.70 -3.58 -15.01
C ALA A 186 12.95 -4.43 -13.74
N GLY A 187 12.08 -4.32 -12.72
CA GLY A 187 12.23 -5.09 -11.48
C GLY A 187 11.06 -4.87 -10.52
N ILE A 188 10.95 -5.77 -9.54
CA ILE A 188 9.91 -5.74 -8.50
C ILE A 188 10.57 -5.79 -7.13
N ILE A 189 10.05 -4.99 -6.19
CA ILE A 189 10.37 -5.05 -4.77
C ILE A 189 9.06 -5.29 -4.01
N SER A 190 8.94 -6.47 -3.41
CA SER A 190 7.85 -6.82 -2.50
C SER A 190 8.25 -6.42 -1.08
N LEU A 191 7.58 -5.42 -0.51
CA LEU A 191 7.80 -4.93 0.85
C LEU A 191 6.68 -5.44 1.75
N CYS A 192 6.97 -6.34 2.68
CA CYS A 192 5.98 -6.94 3.59
C CYS A 192 4.74 -7.49 2.83
N GLY A 193 4.94 -8.04 1.63
CA GLY A 193 3.88 -8.57 0.78
C GLY A 193 3.32 -9.89 1.29
N ALA A 194 1.99 -10.08 1.19
CA ALA A 194 1.36 -11.35 1.51
C ALA A 194 1.83 -12.47 0.58
N GLY A 195 2.15 -13.63 1.16
CA GLY A 195 2.55 -14.83 0.43
C GLY A 195 1.39 -15.78 0.11
N TYR A 196 0.16 -15.45 0.55
CA TYR A 196 -1.02 -16.30 0.40
C TYR A 196 -2.18 -15.51 -0.21
N PRO A 197 -3.11 -16.18 -0.93
CA PRO A 197 -4.33 -15.57 -1.43
C PRO A 197 -5.15 -14.94 -0.31
N ILE A 198 -5.87 -13.87 -0.64
CA ILE A 198 -6.62 -13.10 0.37
C ILE A 198 -7.67 -13.94 1.09
N ASP A 199 -8.29 -14.90 0.44
CA ASP A 199 -9.25 -15.82 1.08
C ASP A 199 -8.59 -16.70 2.14
N GLU A 200 -7.36 -17.17 1.94
CA GLU A 200 -6.59 -17.91 2.94
C GLU A 200 -6.22 -17.01 4.12
N VAL A 201 -5.77 -15.78 3.84
CA VAL A 201 -5.44 -14.79 4.88
C VAL A 201 -6.66 -14.44 5.72
N LEU A 202 -7.81 -14.20 5.09
CA LEU A 202 -9.08 -13.91 5.77
C LEU A 202 -9.51 -15.04 6.69
N ARG A 203 -9.48 -16.27 6.20
CA ARG A 203 -9.82 -17.46 7.00
C ARG A 203 -8.93 -17.57 8.22
N LEU A 204 -7.61 -17.46 8.03
CA LEU A 204 -6.65 -17.61 9.12
C LEU A 204 -6.86 -16.54 10.20
N GLN A 205 -7.00 -15.28 9.80
CA GLN A 205 -7.19 -14.15 10.73
C GLN A 205 -8.52 -14.25 11.48
N LEU A 206 -9.62 -14.60 10.79
CA LEU A 206 -10.94 -14.73 11.41
C LEU A 206 -11.05 -15.97 12.27
N ALA A 207 -10.42 -17.09 11.89
CA ALA A 207 -10.33 -18.27 12.74
C ALA A 207 -9.63 -17.97 14.06
N GLY A 208 -8.50 -17.26 14.02
CA GLY A 208 -7.77 -16.86 15.24
C GLY A 208 -8.56 -15.96 16.18
N GLN A 209 -9.58 -15.25 15.68
CA GLN A 209 -10.43 -14.36 16.48
C GLN A 209 -11.72 -15.04 16.97
N LEU A 210 -12.28 -15.93 16.18
CA LEU A 210 -13.62 -16.49 16.42
C LEU A 210 -13.59 -17.87 17.03
N VAL A 211 -12.55 -18.68 16.75
CA VAL A 211 -12.47 -20.08 17.22
C VAL A 211 -11.71 -20.15 18.55
N PRO A 212 -12.18 -20.94 19.55
CA PRO A 212 -13.43 -21.73 19.55
C PRO A 212 -14.66 -20.96 20.03
N ALA A 213 -14.53 -19.73 20.50
CA ALA A 213 -15.57 -19.03 21.26
C ALA A 213 -16.82 -18.67 20.41
N HIS A 214 -16.67 -18.53 19.10
CA HIS A 214 -17.72 -18.11 18.16
C HIS A 214 -17.71 -18.97 16.90
N MET A 215 -17.71 -20.29 17.07
CA MET A 215 -17.62 -21.25 15.96
C MET A 215 -18.75 -21.09 14.93
N GLU A 216 -19.97 -20.80 15.38
CA GLU A 216 -21.13 -20.60 14.48
C GLU A 216 -20.89 -19.40 13.54
N LEU A 217 -20.34 -18.31 14.09
CA LEU A 217 -19.99 -17.14 13.31
C LEU A 217 -18.84 -17.43 12.31
N PHE A 218 -17.90 -18.29 12.70
CA PHE A 218 -16.83 -18.70 11.80
C PHE A 218 -17.36 -19.56 10.64
N VAL A 219 -18.33 -20.42 10.87
CA VAL A 219 -19.02 -21.18 9.79
C VAL A 219 -19.70 -20.23 8.79
N GLU A 220 -20.34 -19.17 9.29
CA GLU A 220 -20.94 -18.12 8.46
C GLU A 220 -19.89 -17.41 7.62
N VAL A 221 -18.74 -17.03 8.20
CA VAL A 221 -17.58 -16.47 7.50
C VAL A 221 -17.12 -17.37 6.35
N GLU A 222 -16.98 -18.68 6.61
CA GLU A 222 -16.56 -19.64 5.57
C GLU A 222 -17.54 -19.68 4.39
N GLN A 223 -18.85 -19.59 4.64
CA GLN A 223 -19.86 -19.55 3.59
C GLN A 223 -19.76 -18.27 2.76
N ILE A 224 -19.57 -17.11 3.42
CA ILE A 224 -19.37 -15.82 2.74
C ILE A 224 -18.10 -15.86 1.87
N ILE A 225 -16.97 -16.27 2.43
CA ILE A 225 -15.70 -16.38 1.70
C ILE A 225 -15.83 -17.32 0.50
N ALA A 226 -16.49 -18.46 0.68
CA ALA A 226 -16.69 -19.41 -0.41
C ALA A 226 -17.56 -18.84 -1.54
N ALA A 227 -18.61 -18.08 -1.23
CA ALA A 227 -19.44 -17.40 -2.23
C ALA A 227 -18.63 -16.32 -2.98
N LEU A 228 -17.94 -15.45 -2.25
CA LEU A 228 -17.09 -14.40 -2.86
C LEU A 228 -15.98 -15.01 -3.74
N LYS A 229 -15.40 -16.14 -3.34
CA LYS A 229 -14.38 -16.85 -4.15
C LYS A 229 -14.94 -17.38 -5.47
N ARG A 230 -16.24 -17.72 -5.52
CA ARG A 230 -16.93 -18.07 -6.76
C ARG A 230 -17.36 -16.85 -7.60
N GLY A 231 -17.12 -15.63 -7.11
CA GLY A 231 -17.55 -14.39 -7.74
C GLY A 231 -18.99 -14.00 -7.43
N GLU A 232 -19.63 -14.65 -6.47
CA GLU A 232 -21.01 -14.41 -6.05
C GLU A 232 -21.05 -13.32 -4.99
N ARG A 233 -21.92 -12.31 -5.16
CA ARG A 233 -22.19 -11.31 -4.11
C ARG A 233 -23.14 -11.89 -3.06
N VAL A 234 -22.89 -11.56 -1.80
CA VAL A 234 -23.68 -11.99 -0.65
C VAL A 234 -24.49 -10.82 -0.13
N ASP A 235 -25.78 -11.05 0.10
CA ASP A 235 -26.63 -10.09 0.80
C ASP A 235 -26.30 -10.11 2.30
N MET A 236 -25.74 -9.01 2.78
CA MET A 236 -25.31 -8.89 4.17
C MET A 236 -26.41 -8.42 5.14
N THR A 237 -27.64 -8.18 4.67
CA THR A 237 -28.74 -7.60 5.47
C THR A 237 -29.03 -8.37 6.75
N TYR A 238 -28.94 -9.70 6.70
CA TYR A 238 -29.28 -10.58 7.82
C TYR A 238 -28.07 -11.06 8.63
N HIS A 239 -26.88 -10.60 8.29
CA HIS A 239 -25.64 -10.96 8.99
C HIS A 239 -25.37 -10.06 10.19
N THR A 240 -24.48 -10.48 11.10
CA THR A 240 -24.10 -9.65 12.25
C THR A 240 -23.44 -8.34 11.81
N GLN A 241 -23.54 -7.30 12.63
CA GLN A 241 -22.99 -5.97 12.32
C GLN A 241 -21.48 -6.03 12.01
N GLY A 242 -20.73 -6.91 12.68
CA GLY A 242 -19.30 -7.11 12.41
C GLY A 242 -19.03 -7.66 11.00
N LEU A 243 -19.82 -8.64 10.57
CA LEU A 243 -19.72 -9.22 9.21
C LEU A 243 -20.23 -8.25 8.14
N GLN A 244 -21.31 -7.51 8.43
CA GLN A 244 -21.78 -6.45 7.55
C GLN A 244 -20.72 -5.36 7.32
N ALA A 245 -19.98 -4.97 8.37
CA ALA A 245 -18.90 -4.02 8.24
C ALA A 245 -17.74 -4.54 7.39
N LEU A 246 -17.43 -5.84 7.52
CA LEU A 246 -16.32 -6.49 6.85
C LEU A 246 -16.61 -6.82 5.38
N PHE A 247 -17.80 -7.33 5.08
CA PHE A 247 -18.20 -7.83 3.77
C PHE A 247 -19.35 -7.03 3.15
N ASN A 248 -19.47 -5.72 3.49
CA ASN A 248 -20.55 -4.90 2.91
C ASN A 248 -20.53 -4.92 1.37
N SER A 249 -21.68 -4.64 0.76
CA SER A 249 -21.89 -4.74 -0.69
C SER A 249 -20.88 -3.93 -1.50
N GLY A 250 -20.40 -2.80 -0.96
CA GLY A 250 -19.46 -1.92 -1.66
C GLY A 250 -18.00 -2.39 -1.63
N VAL A 251 -17.62 -3.35 -0.74
CA VAL A 251 -16.26 -3.91 -0.76
C VAL A 251 -16.20 -5.26 -1.48
N GLN A 252 -17.34 -5.92 -1.69
CA GLN A 252 -17.34 -7.26 -2.29
C GLN A 252 -16.73 -7.31 -3.69
N PRO A 253 -16.98 -6.36 -4.61
CA PRO A 253 -16.32 -6.36 -5.92
C PRO A 253 -14.80 -6.35 -5.82
N PHE A 254 -14.26 -5.57 -4.88
CA PHE A 254 -12.83 -5.51 -4.63
C PHE A 254 -12.29 -6.86 -4.10
N ILE A 255 -12.93 -7.41 -3.08
CA ILE A 255 -12.54 -8.71 -2.50
C ILE A 255 -12.64 -9.83 -3.55
N ILE A 256 -13.74 -9.90 -4.30
CA ILE A 256 -13.95 -10.88 -5.39
C ILE A 256 -12.82 -10.78 -6.43
N SER A 257 -12.47 -9.56 -6.85
CA SER A 257 -11.40 -9.35 -7.81
C SER A 257 -10.04 -9.78 -7.25
N GLN A 258 -9.76 -9.47 -5.97
CA GLN A 258 -8.52 -9.84 -5.30
C GLN A 258 -8.38 -11.36 -5.11
N MET A 259 -9.49 -12.06 -4.81
CA MET A 259 -9.51 -13.52 -4.66
C MET A 259 -9.15 -14.31 -5.93
N ARG A 260 -9.09 -13.64 -7.09
CA ARG A 260 -8.64 -14.27 -8.35
C ARG A 260 -7.13 -14.43 -8.43
N TYR A 261 -6.37 -13.75 -7.56
CA TYR A 261 -4.92 -13.70 -7.59
C TYR A 261 -4.30 -14.51 -6.46
N ASP A 262 -3.31 -15.35 -6.80
CA ASP A 262 -2.39 -15.96 -5.84
C ASP A 262 -1.05 -15.21 -5.93
N PRO A 263 -0.63 -14.48 -4.88
CA PRO A 263 0.60 -13.69 -4.90
C PRO A 263 1.84 -14.49 -5.31
N ARG A 264 1.91 -15.78 -4.94
CA ARG A 264 3.00 -16.69 -5.30
C ARG A 264 3.05 -16.93 -6.80
N GLN A 265 1.89 -17.15 -7.41
CA GLN A 265 1.78 -17.38 -8.85
C GLN A 265 2.06 -16.09 -9.62
N GLU A 266 1.54 -14.95 -9.15
CA GLU A 266 1.72 -13.67 -9.85
C GLU A 266 3.18 -13.20 -9.81
N LEU A 267 3.86 -13.34 -8.67
CA LEU A 267 5.29 -13.04 -8.58
C LEU A 267 6.11 -13.97 -9.50
N ARG A 268 5.73 -15.25 -9.63
CA ARG A 268 6.40 -16.21 -10.53
C ARG A 268 6.19 -15.88 -12.01
N LYS A 269 5.02 -15.36 -12.38
CA LYS A 269 4.70 -14.98 -13.77
C LYS A 269 5.46 -13.73 -14.22
N ALA A 270 5.78 -12.83 -13.32
CA ALA A 270 6.53 -11.62 -13.62
C ALA A 270 7.98 -11.98 -14.01
N GLN A 271 8.38 -11.70 -15.25
CA GLN A 271 9.65 -12.14 -15.86
C GLN A 271 10.80 -11.14 -15.61
N VAL A 272 10.73 -10.35 -14.55
CA VAL A 272 11.75 -9.35 -14.18
C VAL A 272 12.40 -9.72 -12.84
N PRO A 273 13.63 -9.29 -12.54
CA PRO A 273 14.26 -9.50 -11.24
C PRO A 273 13.37 -9.08 -10.08
N ALA A 274 13.41 -9.81 -8.98
CA ALA A 274 12.59 -9.54 -7.81
C ALA A 274 13.41 -9.54 -6.50
N LEU A 275 13.05 -8.61 -5.60
CA LEU A 275 13.46 -8.57 -4.21
C LEU A 275 12.24 -8.76 -3.30
N ILE A 276 12.33 -9.68 -2.33
CA ILE A 276 11.29 -9.93 -1.33
C ILE A 276 11.83 -9.50 0.02
N VAL A 277 11.22 -8.48 0.62
CA VAL A 277 11.59 -7.95 1.93
C VAL A 277 10.45 -8.15 2.92
N GLY A 278 10.75 -8.73 4.06
CA GLY A 278 9.81 -8.83 5.17
C GLY A 278 10.34 -8.25 6.47
N GLY A 279 9.46 -7.98 7.41
CA GLY A 279 9.81 -7.53 8.75
C GLY A 279 9.93 -8.68 9.73
N GLY A 280 11.01 -8.71 10.52
CA GLY A 280 11.18 -9.69 11.60
C GLY A 280 10.23 -9.48 12.78
N ASN A 281 9.59 -8.32 12.85
CA ASN A 281 8.55 -7.97 13.83
C ASN A 281 7.24 -7.50 13.16
N ASP A 282 6.97 -8.00 11.95
CA ASP A 282 5.72 -7.75 11.25
C ASP A 282 4.61 -8.67 11.80
N LEU A 283 3.65 -8.06 12.52
CA LEU A 283 2.52 -8.77 13.11
C LEU A 283 1.32 -8.90 12.16
N GLN A 284 1.32 -8.22 11.02
CA GLN A 284 0.26 -8.30 10.01
C GLN A 284 0.56 -9.32 8.94
N VAL A 285 1.80 -9.32 8.43
CA VAL A 285 2.30 -10.22 7.40
C VAL A 285 3.59 -10.86 7.91
N PRO A 286 3.49 -11.92 8.74
CA PRO A 286 4.63 -12.58 9.34
C PRO A 286 5.62 -13.13 8.31
N ALA A 287 6.83 -13.43 8.76
CA ALA A 287 7.97 -13.80 7.91
C ALA A 287 7.77 -15.08 7.07
N ASP A 288 6.83 -15.96 7.44
CA ASP A 288 6.45 -17.13 6.63
C ASP A 288 5.90 -16.76 5.25
N ASN A 289 5.33 -15.56 5.12
CA ASN A 289 4.91 -15.01 3.82
C ASN A 289 6.10 -14.74 2.90
N VAL A 290 7.22 -14.26 3.44
CA VAL A 290 8.48 -14.10 2.69
C VAL A 290 8.99 -15.45 2.19
N GLU A 291 8.94 -16.49 3.05
CA GLU A 291 9.36 -17.83 2.69
C GLU A 291 8.45 -18.44 1.61
N ALA A 292 7.13 -18.22 1.69
CA ALA A 292 6.17 -18.68 0.69
C ALA A 292 6.42 -18.04 -0.69
N LEU A 293 6.66 -16.73 -0.74
CA LEU A 293 6.98 -16.01 -1.97
C LEU A 293 8.35 -16.45 -2.53
N ALA A 294 9.38 -16.59 -1.69
CA ALA A 294 10.70 -17.02 -2.11
C ALA A 294 10.71 -18.50 -2.60
N ALA A 295 9.91 -19.35 -2.00
CA ALA A 295 9.75 -20.74 -2.47
C ALA A 295 9.09 -20.80 -3.86
N ALA A 296 8.16 -19.88 -4.15
CA ALA A 296 7.51 -19.76 -5.45
C ALA A 296 8.41 -19.14 -6.53
N ARG A 297 9.33 -18.25 -6.13
CA ARG A 297 10.26 -17.53 -7.00
C ARG A 297 11.70 -17.66 -6.51
N ARG A 298 12.36 -18.80 -6.83
CA ARG A 298 13.69 -19.17 -6.29
C ARG A 298 14.84 -18.27 -6.72
N ASP A 299 14.71 -17.56 -7.82
CA ASP A 299 15.67 -16.58 -8.33
C ASP A 299 15.53 -15.19 -7.70
N ALA A 300 14.46 -14.95 -6.94
CA ALA A 300 14.28 -13.70 -6.21
C ALA A 300 15.29 -13.61 -5.05
N ARG A 301 15.80 -12.40 -4.85
CA ARG A 301 16.54 -12.09 -3.60
C ARG A 301 15.52 -11.98 -2.47
N LYS A 302 15.85 -12.53 -1.29
CA LYS A 302 15.03 -12.36 -0.10
C LYS A 302 15.80 -11.76 1.05
N CYS A 303 15.13 -10.94 1.86
CA CYS A 303 15.68 -10.33 3.06
C CYS A 303 14.61 -10.20 4.13
N ILE A 304 14.92 -10.63 5.36
CA ILE A 304 14.09 -10.36 6.53
C ILE A 304 14.85 -9.37 7.41
N ILE A 305 14.29 -8.17 7.60
CA ILE A 305 14.89 -7.09 8.36
C ILE A 305 14.56 -7.29 9.84
N PRO A 306 15.53 -7.55 10.72
CA PRO A 306 15.28 -7.75 12.15
C PRO A 306 14.60 -6.52 12.78
N GLY A 307 13.58 -6.74 13.62
CA GLY A 307 12.89 -5.67 14.34
C GLY A 307 12.06 -4.73 13.47
N MET A 308 11.94 -4.97 12.16
CA MET A 308 11.07 -4.18 11.28
C MET A 308 9.62 -4.59 11.46
N ALA A 309 8.76 -3.62 11.76
CA ALA A 309 7.30 -3.77 11.76
C ALA A 309 6.72 -3.62 10.35
N HIS A 310 5.42 -3.88 10.19
CA HIS A 310 4.72 -3.77 8.89
C HIS A 310 4.87 -2.39 8.24
N THR A 311 4.95 -1.32 9.03
CA THR A 311 5.16 0.06 8.54
C THR A 311 6.59 0.36 8.10
N LEU A 312 7.42 -0.65 7.88
CA LEU A 312 8.83 -0.51 7.46
C LEU A 312 9.74 0.17 8.48
N LYS A 313 9.25 0.42 9.67
CA LYS A 313 9.96 1.09 10.76
C LYS A 313 10.56 0.10 11.76
N ALA A 314 11.64 0.50 12.40
CA ALA A 314 12.15 -0.21 13.56
C ALA A 314 11.14 -0.13 14.70
N CYS A 315 10.76 -1.27 15.27
CA CYS A 315 9.80 -1.32 16.38
C CYS A 315 10.12 -2.50 17.30
N ALA A 316 10.21 -2.23 18.59
CA ALA A 316 10.43 -3.26 19.61
C ALA A 316 9.12 -3.84 20.18
N GLU A 317 7.98 -3.18 19.91
CA GLU A 317 6.68 -3.62 20.40
C GLU A 317 6.25 -4.94 19.78
N THR A 318 5.91 -5.91 20.63
CA THR A 318 5.51 -7.26 20.21
C THR A 318 4.01 -7.47 20.22
N THR A 319 3.23 -6.43 20.49
CA THR A 319 1.77 -6.44 20.43
C THR A 319 1.27 -5.48 19.36
N LEU A 320 0.15 -5.80 18.72
CA LEU A 320 -0.45 -4.92 17.72
C LEU A 320 -0.81 -3.55 18.33
N GLU A 321 -1.34 -3.53 19.54
CA GLU A 321 -1.67 -2.28 20.25
C GLU A 321 -0.43 -1.41 20.47
N GLY A 322 0.69 -2.00 20.92
CA GLY A 322 1.96 -1.29 21.05
C GLY A 322 2.47 -0.74 19.74
N GLN A 323 2.40 -1.54 18.66
CA GLN A 323 2.81 -1.09 17.34
C GLN A 323 1.92 0.04 16.79
N LEU A 324 0.59 0.02 17.08
CA LEU A 324 -0.33 1.08 16.65
C LEU A 324 0.02 2.43 17.30
N HIS A 325 0.48 2.44 18.54
CA HIS A 325 0.89 3.66 19.22
C HIS A 325 2.30 4.13 18.85
N THR A 326 3.16 3.25 18.34
CA THR A 326 4.56 3.54 18.00
C THR A 326 4.74 3.59 16.48
N ALA A 327 5.03 2.46 15.84
CA ALA A 327 5.39 2.38 14.42
C ALA A 327 4.30 2.92 13.47
N TYR A 328 3.02 2.82 13.84
CA TYR A 328 1.91 3.33 13.05
C TYR A 328 1.52 4.77 13.40
N GLY A 329 1.76 5.20 14.65
CA GLY A 329 1.29 6.48 15.19
C GLY A 329 2.34 7.59 15.21
N ASP A 330 3.62 7.25 15.13
CA ASP A 330 4.72 8.22 15.23
C ASP A 330 5.45 8.42 13.91
N PRO A 331 5.25 9.55 13.22
CA PRO A 331 5.92 9.86 11.95
C PRO A 331 7.43 10.09 12.11
N THR A 332 7.92 10.33 13.33
CA THR A 332 9.34 10.64 13.59
C THR A 332 10.22 9.40 13.73
N LEU A 333 9.62 8.23 13.97
CA LEU A 333 10.38 6.99 14.01
C LEU A 333 11.05 6.71 12.67
N PRO A 334 12.35 6.36 12.65
CA PRO A 334 13.06 6.07 11.43
C PRO A 334 12.63 4.74 10.80
N LEU A 335 12.96 4.56 9.54
CA LEU A 335 12.90 3.27 8.87
C LEU A 335 13.80 2.25 9.56
N ALA A 336 13.47 0.97 9.42
CA ALA A 336 14.27 -0.09 10.01
C ALA A 336 15.68 -0.12 9.40
N PRO A 337 16.73 -0.21 10.22
CA PRO A 337 18.11 -0.31 9.75
C PRO A 337 18.27 -1.49 8.78
N GLY A 338 18.97 -1.26 7.66
CA GLY A 338 19.20 -2.25 6.61
C GLY A 338 18.15 -2.30 5.51
N LEU A 339 16.95 -1.71 5.69
CA LEU A 339 15.91 -1.71 4.66
C LEU A 339 16.38 -0.99 3.38
N VAL A 340 16.83 0.24 3.51
CA VAL A 340 17.27 1.06 2.37
C VAL A 340 18.52 0.43 1.72
N GLN A 341 19.42 -0.12 2.52
CA GLN A 341 20.58 -0.85 2.00
C GLN A 341 20.16 -2.04 1.13
N ALA A 342 19.26 -2.91 1.61
CA ALA A 342 18.80 -4.07 0.85
C ALA A 342 18.14 -3.65 -0.49
N ILE A 343 17.38 -2.56 -0.48
CA ILE A 343 16.74 -2.02 -1.70
C ILE A 343 17.79 -1.46 -2.66
N THR A 344 18.74 -0.65 -2.18
CA THR A 344 19.75 -0.02 -3.03
C THR A 344 20.74 -1.03 -3.61
N GLU A 345 21.10 -2.07 -2.87
CA GLU A 345 21.89 -3.20 -3.37
C GLU A 345 21.19 -3.97 -4.49
N PHE A 346 19.85 -4.12 -4.38
CA PHE A 346 19.05 -4.74 -5.45
C PHE A 346 19.00 -3.83 -6.68
N LEU A 347 18.68 -2.55 -6.51
CA LEU A 347 18.58 -1.57 -7.59
C LEU A 347 19.92 -1.38 -8.34
N GLY A 348 21.02 -1.41 -7.62
CA GLY A 348 22.37 -1.32 -8.21
C GLY A 348 22.79 -2.56 -8.99
N GLY A 349 22.09 -3.68 -8.82
CA GLY A 349 22.32 -4.93 -9.55
C GLY A 349 21.46 -5.12 -10.80
N LEU A 350 20.54 -4.19 -11.09
CA LEU A 350 19.71 -4.16 -12.31
C LEU A 350 20.48 -3.44 -13.43
#